data_5a18982f6de36fcbee39be0a9d4b95a8
#
_entry.id   5a18982f6de36fcbee39be0a9d4b95a8
#
_cell.length_a   1.000
_cell.length_b   1.000
_cell.length_c   1.000
_cell.angle_alpha   90.00
_cell.angle_beta   90.00
_cell.angle_gamma   90.00
#
_symmetry.space_group_name_H-M   'P 1'
#
loop_
_entity.id
_entity.type
_entity.pdbx_description
1 polymer ?
#
loop_
_entity_poly.entity_id
_entity_poly.type
_entity_poly.pdbx_seq_one_letter_code
_entity_poly.pdbx_strand_id
1 'polypeptide(L)'
;MYPVYGGNGITGYHSKYNVDRPTLVIGRVGFYCGSTHITEEFAWITDNAFITTFNEDNISIEWLKLLLDSLELRNRSSSTAQPVISGKTIYPILIPLPPLAEQYRIVSQIAEIMPFIDNLTQ
;
A
#
# COMPACT_ATOMS: atom_id res chain seq x y z
N MET A 1 -12.48 18.51 -6.25
CA MET A 1 -11.97 18.03 -4.93
C MET A 1 -11.18 16.76 -5.14
N TYR A 2 -10.09 16.62 -4.42
CA TYR A 2 -9.20 15.46 -4.54
C TYR A 2 -9.30 14.61 -3.27
N PRO A 3 -9.22 13.27 -3.40
CA PRO A 3 -9.28 12.42 -2.21
C PRO A 3 -8.06 12.63 -1.31
N VAL A 4 -8.31 12.58 -0.01
CA VAL A 4 -7.28 12.69 1.02
C VAL A 4 -7.03 11.32 1.61
N TYR A 5 -5.77 10.88 1.57
CA TYR A 5 -5.37 9.58 2.12
C TYR A 5 -4.64 9.76 3.44
N GLY A 6 -5.12 9.06 4.46
CA GLY A 6 -4.54 9.02 5.79
C GLY A 6 -4.05 7.63 6.13
N GLY A 7 -4.17 7.25 7.41
CA GLY A 7 -3.67 5.97 7.92
C GLY A 7 -4.36 4.73 7.35
N ASN A 8 -5.56 4.86 6.82
CA ASN A 8 -6.30 3.74 6.24
C ASN A 8 -7.24 4.21 5.12
N GLY A 9 -6.66 4.58 3.99
CA GLY A 9 -7.43 4.96 2.81
C GLY A 9 -7.97 6.39 2.87
N ILE A 10 -9.06 6.62 2.15
CA ILE A 10 -9.61 7.96 1.98
C ILE A 10 -10.30 8.41 3.27
N THR A 11 -9.89 9.59 3.77
CA THR A 11 -10.45 10.20 4.98
C THR A 11 -11.31 11.42 4.68
N GLY A 12 -11.30 11.92 3.46
CA GLY A 12 -12.05 13.10 3.06
C GLY A 12 -11.60 13.61 1.70
N TYR A 13 -11.89 14.87 1.42
CA TYR A 13 -11.56 15.50 0.14
C TYR A 13 -11.01 16.91 0.39
N HIS A 14 -10.15 17.35 -0.52
CA HIS A 14 -9.44 18.63 -0.40
C HIS A 14 -9.34 19.29 -1.77
N SER A 15 -9.21 20.61 -1.79
CA SER A 15 -9.10 21.38 -3.03
C SER A 15 -7.71 21.34 -3.66
N LYS A 16 -6.72 20.76 -2.97
CA LYS A 16 -5.34 20.66 -3.44
C LYS A 16 -4.89 19.21 -3.48
N TYR A 17 -3.86 18.94 -4.26
CA TYR A 17 -3.20 17.64 -4.31
C TYR A 17 -1.70 17.81 -4.09
N ASN A 18 -1.05 16.77 -3.58
CA ASN A 18 0.41 16.72 -3.45
C ASN A 18 1.03 15.54 -4.21
N VAL A 19 0.21 14.70 -4.83
CA VAL A 19 0.67 13.70 -5.81
C VAL A 19 -0.18 13.83 -7.06
N ASP A 20 0.44 13.64 -8.23
CA ASP A 20 -0.21 13.81 -9.53
C ASP A 20 -0.25 12.52 -10.36
N ARG A 21 -0.03 11.39 -9.71
CA ARG A 21 -0.06 10.05 -10.32
C ARG A 21 -0.52 9.03 -9.29
N PRO A 22 -1.03 7.85 -9.74
CA PRO A 22 -1.32 6.79 -8.79
C PRO A 22 -0.09 6.48 -7.94
N THR A 23 -0.26 6.52 -6.63
CA THR A 23 0.83 6.43 -5.67
C THR A 23 0.52 5.36 -4.64
N LEU A 24 1.50 4.54 -4.32
CA LEU A 24 1.36 3.52 -3.29
C LEU A 24 1.66 4.16 -1.93
N VAL A 25 0.68 4.09 -1.02
CA VAL A 25 0.80 4.65 0.32
C VAL A 25 0.65 3.57 1.37
N ILE A 26 1.35 3.74 2.49
CA ILE A 26 1.34 2.81 3.63
C ILE A 26 0.92 3.58 4.87
N GLY A 27 -0.11 3.12 5.58
CA GLY A 27 -0.54 3.74 6.83
C GLY A 27 0.53 3.64 7.90
N ARG A 28 0.82 4.76 8.56
CA ARG A 28 1.88 4.86 9.58
C ARG A 28 1.39 4.59 10.98
N VAL A 29 0.17 4.98 11.29
CA VAL A 29 -0.34 5.02 12.67
C VAL A 29 -1.74 4.43 12.70
N GLY A 30 -2.16 4.01 13.92
CA GLY A 30 -3.50 3.55 14.19
C GLY A 30 -3.69 2.07 14.00
N PHE A 31 -4.93 1.63 14.21
CA PHE A 31 -5.30 0.22 14.16
C PHE A 31 -4.95 -0.42 12.81
N TYR A 32 -5.07 0.34 11.72
CA TYR A 32 -4.81 -0.14 10.37
C TYR A 32 -3.41 0.23 9.85
N CYS A 33 -2.46 0.56 10.75
CA CYS A 33 -1.11 0.86 10.31
C CYS A 33 -0.52 -0.33 9.55
N GLY A 34 0.24 -0.03 8.50
CA GLY A 34 0.75 -1.05 7.60
C GLY A 34 -0.18 -1.40 6.44
N SER A 35 -1.42 -0.93 6.45
CA SER A 35 -2.33 -1.10 5.32
C SER A 35 -1.84 -0.29 4.12
N THR A 36 -2.01 -0.84 2.91
CA THR A 36 -1.56 -0.21 1.69
C THR A 36 -2.73 0.19 0.82
N HIS A 37 -2.57 1.28 0.08
CA HIS A 37 -3.56 1.76 -0.87
C HIS A 37 -2.85 2.35 -2.08
N ILE A 38 -3.43 2.17 -3.27
CA ILE A 38 -2.99 2.87 -4.47
C ILE A 38 -3.95 4.03 -4.68
N THR A 39 -3.42 5.25 -4.71
CA THR A 39 -4.26 6.44 -4.80
C THR A 39 -4.81 6.63 -6.21
N GLU A 40 -5.82 7.48 -6.33
CA GLU A 40 -6.23 8.04 -7.61
C GLU A 40 -5.09 8.90 -8.18
N GLU A 41 -5.22 9.29 -9.43
CA GLU A 41 -4.18 10.05 -10.13
C GLU A 41 -3.79 11.33 -9.40
N PHE A 42 -4.78 12.08 -8.91
CA PHE A 42 -4.54 13.30 -8.12
C PHE A 42 -5.10 13.08 -6.72
N ALA A 43 -4.24 13.25 -5.72
CA ALA A 43 -4.62 12.99 -4.33
C ALA A 43 -3.77 13.82 -3.38
N TRP A 44 -4.28 13.96 -2.17
CA TRP A 44 -3.56 14.58 -1.05
C TRP A 44 -3.20 13.53 -0.02
N ILE A 45 -1.91 13.37 0.25
CA ILE A 45 -1.41 12.38 1.22
C ILE A 45 -1.03 13.13 2.49
N THR A 46 -1.60 12.72 3.62
CA THR A 46 -1.29 13.32 4.93
C THR A 46 -0.06 12.65 5.55
N ASP A 47 0.40 13.23 6.67
CA ASP A 47 1.53 12.69 7.42
C ASP A 47 1.24 11.34 8.08
N ASN A 48 -0.02 10.90 8.08
CA ASN A 48 -0.41 9.59 8.62
C ASN A 48 -0.17 8.45 7.65
N ALA A 49 0.35 8.74 6.47
CA ALA A 49 0.71 7.74 5.47
C ALA A 49 2.09 8.00 4.90
N PHE A 50 2.82 6.92 4.57
CA PHE A 50 4.05 7.02 3.81
C PHE A 50 3.74 7.03 2.32
N ILE A 51 4.43 7.89 1.57
CA ILE A 51 4.48 7.80 0.11
C ILE A 51 5.62 6.83 -0.22
N THR A 52 5.30 5.78 -0.97
CA THR A 52 6.30 4.79 -1.39
C THR A 52 6.85 5.19 -2.75
N THR A 53 8.17 5.32 -2.85
CA THR A 53 8.86 5.57 -4.12
C THR A 53 9.69 4.34 -4.50
N PHE A 54 9.69 4.01 -5.79
CA PHE A 54 10.38 2.84 -6.32
C PHE A 54 10.68 3.05 -7.80
N ASN A 55 11.54 2.19 -8.34
CA ASN A 55 11.87 2.23 -9.77
C ASN A 55 10.75 1.56 -10.57
N GLU A 56 9.95 2.37 -11.24
CA GLU A 56 8.80 1.90 -12.03
C GLU A 56 9.21 1.15 -13.30
N ASP A 57 10.48 1.22 -13.70
CA ASP A 57 10.98 0.48 -14.85
C ASP A 57 11.07 -1.03 -14.57
N ASN A 58 11.21 -1.42 -13.31
CA ASN A 58 11.36 -2.82 -12.93
C ASN A 58 10.45 -3.29 -11.81
N ILE A 59 9.58 -2.42 -11.30
CA ILE A 59 8.62 -2.75 -10.22
C ILE A 59 7.23 -2.28 -10.62
N SER A 60 6.27 -3.22 -10.62
CA SER A 60 4.85 -2.92 -10.82
C SER A 60 4.26 -2.46 -9.49
N ILE A 61 3.49 -1.37 -9.50
CA ILE A 61 2.84 -0.84 -8.30
C ILE A 61 1.83 -1.85 -7.73
N GLU A 62 1.09 -2.54 -8.58
CA GLU A 62 0.11 -3.54 -8.15
C GLU A 62 0.80 -4.75 -7.52
N TRP A 63 1.90 -5.21 -8.10
CA TRP A 63 2.68 -6.29 -7.52
C TRP A 63 3.28 -5.90 -6.17
N LEU A 64 3.84 -4.68 -6.08
CA LEU A 64 4.44 -4.21 -4.85
C LEU A 64 3.40 -4.10 -3.73
N LYS A 65 2.20 -3.63 -4.05
CA LYS A 65 1.10 -3.59 -3.08
C LYS A 65 0.79 -4.99 -2.56
N LEU A 66 0.64 -5.98 -3.44
CA LEU A 66 0.36 -7.36 -3.04
C LEU A 66 1.46 -7.91 -2.15
N LEU A 67 2.73 -7.64 -2.49
CA LEU A 67 3.85 -8.08 -1.70
C LEU A 67 3.83 -7.46 -0.31
N LEU A 68 3.65 -6.15 -0.22
CA LEU A 68 3.61 -5.44 1.06
C LEU A 68 2.45 -5.93 1.93
N ASP A 69 1.29 -6.18 1.32
CA ASP A 69 0.15 -6.74 2.06
C ASP A 69 0.48 -8.11 2.63
N SER A 70 1.22 -8.94 1.89
CA SER A 70 1.61 -10.28 2.34
C SER A 70 2.59 -10.26 3.51
N LEU A 71 3.31 -9.17 3.73
CA LEU A 71 4.27 -9.03 4.82
C LEU A 71 3.61 -8.75 6.17
N GLU A 72 2.31 -8.44 6.18
CA GLU A 72 1.56 -8.14 7.40
C GLU A 72 2.29 -7.11 8.26
N LEU A 73 2.57 -5.94 7.68
CA LEU A 73 3.39 -4.90 8.31
C LEU A 73 2.88 -4.47 9.69
N ARG A 74 1.57 -4.54 9.92
CA ARG A 74 0.98 -4.19 11.21
C ARG A 74 1.57 -5.03 12.35
N ASN A 75 1.89 -6.29 12.09
CA ASN A 75 2.47 -7.18 13.09
C ASN A 75 3.90 -6.79 13.46
N ARG A 76 4.49 -5.86 12.72
CA ARG A 76 5.83 -5.31 12.98
C ARG A 76 5.78 -3.95 13.65
N SER A 77 4.59 -3.50 14.06
CA SER A 77 4.41 -2.20 14.71
C SER A 77 5.03 -2.18 16.11
N SER A 78 5.39 -0.98 16.55
CA SER A 78 6.14 -0.79 17.79
C SER A 78 5.30 -0.85 19.07
N SER A 79 3.98 -0.73 18.96
CA SER A 79 3.11 -0.62 20.12
C SER A 79 1.76 -1.26 19.84
N THR A 80 1.15 -1.85 20.90
CA THR A 80 -0.19 -2.41 20.82
C THR A 80 -1.29 -1.39 21.12
N ALA A 81 -0.99 -0.37 21.93
CA ALA A 81 -1.98 0.65 22.32
C ALA A 81 -2.21 1.66 21.21
N GLN A 82 -1.13 2.19 20.62
CA GLN A 82 -1.17 3.06 19.45
C GLN A 82 -0.13 2.57 18.46
N PRO A 83 -0.51 1.60 17.60
CA PRO A 83 0.45 1.01 16.69
C PRO A 83 1.04 2.05 15.74
N VAL A 84 2.36 2.01 15.56
CA VAL A 84 3.10 2.90 14.68
C VAL A 84 4.09 2.09 13.86
N ILE A 85 4.18 2.38 12.57
CA ILE A 85 5.18 1.82 11.67
C ILE A 85 6.10 2.94 11.22
N SER A 86 7.41 2.71 11.30
CA SER A 86 8.44 3.67 10.88
C SER A 86 9.28 3.09 9.74
N GLY A 87 10.07 3.96 9.11
CA GLY A 87 11.03 3.53 8.11
C GLY A 87 12.01 2.49 8.64
N LYS A 88 12.39 2.59 9.92
CA LYS A 88 13.28 1.60 10.55
C LYS A 88 12.70 0.20 10.53
N THR A 89 11.39 0.06 10.55
CA THR A 89 10.70 -1.23 10.47
C THR A 89 10.70 -1.76 9.04
N ILE A 90 10.49 -0.88 8.06
CA ILE A 90 10.25 -1.26 6.66
C ILE A 90 11.55 -1.46 5.89
N TYR A 91 12.50 -0.52 5.99
CA TYR A 91 13.70 -0.53 5.17
C TYR A 91 14.57 -1.79 5.26
N PRO A 92 14.70 -2.45 6.44
CA PRO A 92 15.53 -3.67 6.51
C PRO A 92 14.89 -4.90 5.91
N ILE A 93 13.60 -4.84 5.52
CA ILE A 93 12.90 -6.03 5.01
C ILE A 93 13.43 -6.37 3.62
N LEU A 94 13.92 -7.60 3.47
CA LEU A 94 14.37 -8.12 2.18
C LEU A 94 13.17 -8.70 1.44
N ILE A 95 13.03 -8.34 0.17
CA ILE A 95 11.95 -8.83 -0.66
C ILE A 95 12.51 -9.50 -1.91
N PRO A 96 11.83 -10.55 -2.43
CA PRO A 96 12.19 -11.08 -3.73
C PRO A 96 11.79 -10.07 -4.81
N LEU A 97 12.59 -9.99 -5.87
CA LEU A 97 12.27 -9.11 -7.01
C LEU A 97 12.28 -9.94 -8.29
N PRO A 98 11.14 -10.55 -8.64
CA PRO A 98 11.06 -11.27 -9.92
C PRO A 98 11.09 -10.30 -11.11
N PRO A 99 11.41 -10.79 -12.32
CA PRO A 99 11.32 -9.96 -13.51
C PRO A 99 9.94 -9.33 -13.68
N LEU A 100 9.87 -8.17 -14.32
CA LEU A 100 8.62 -7.41 -14.45
C LEU A 100 7.49 -8.23 -15.08
N ALA A 101 7.79 -9.02 -16.11
CA ALA A 101 6.79 -9.89 -16.75
C ALA A 101 6.19 -10.89 -15.76
N GLU A 102 7.01 -11.42 -14.84
CA GLU A 102 6.54 -12.33 -13.79
C GLU A 102 5.65 -11.60 -12.79
N GLN A 103 5.99 -10.36 -12.43
CA GLN A 103 5.16 -9.55 -11.55
C GLN A 103 3.76 -9.36 -12.14
N TYR A 104 3.66 -9.04 -13.43
CA TYR A 104 2.37 -8.89 -14.10
C TYR A 104 1.58 -10.19 -14.12
N ARG A 105 2.26 -11.31 -14.32
CA ARG A 105 1.62 -12.62 -14.31
C ARG A 105 1.05 -12.96 -12.93
N ILE A 106 1.80 -12.67 -11.87
CA ILE A 106 1.34 -12.88 -10.49
C ILE A 106 0.09 -12.05 -10.21
N VAL A 107 0.11 -10.76 -10.57
CA VAL A 107 -1.04 -9.87 -10.37
C VAL A 107 -2.27 -10.41 -11.11
N SER A 108 -2.12 -10.83 -12.38
CA SER A 108 -3.22 -11.38 -13.16
C SER A 108 -3.79 -12.66 -12.53
N GLN A 109 -2.94 -13.56 -12.07
CA GLN A 109 -3.38 -14.82 -11.47
C GLN A 109 -4.14 -14.59 -10.17
N ILE A 110 -3.66 -13.66 -9.33
CA ILE A 110 -4.36 -13.31 -8.08
C ILE A 110 -5.70 -12.67 -8.39
N ALA A 111 -5.78 -11.80 -9.38
CA ALA A 111 -7.03 -11.18 -9.80
C ALA A 111 -8.06 -12.21 -10.26
N GLU A 112 -7.63 -13.30 -10.91
CA GLU A 112 -8.52 -14.39 -11.32
C GLU A 112 -9.02 -15.23 -10.16
N ILE A 113 -8.19 -15.40 -9.11
CA ILE A 113 -8.49 -16.26 -7.97
C ILE A 113 -9.34 -15.54 -6.91
N MET A 114 -9.12 -14.26 -6.71
CA MET A 114 -9.76 -13.50 -5.63
C MET A 114 -11.29 -13.60 -5.59
N PRO A 115 -12.02 -13.54 -6.73
CA PRO A 115 -13.48 -13.71 -6.69
C PRO A 115 -13.92 -15.05 -6.10
N PHE A 116 -13.15 -16.11 -6.33
CA PHE A 116 -13.45 -17.44 -5.77
C PHE A 116 -13.22 -17.47 -4.26
N ILE A 117 -12.14 -16.83 -3.80
CA ILE A 117 -11.83 -16.75 -2.37
C ILE A 117 -12.91 -15.95 -1.65
N ASP A 118 -13.33 -14.82 -2.21
CA ASP A 118 -14.36 -13.96 -1.63
C ASP A 118 -15.68 -14.72 -1.48
N ASN A 119 -16.02 -15.56 -2.45
CA ASN A 119 -17.22 -16.39 -2.37
C ASN A 119 -17.14 -17.44 -1.27
N LEU A 120 -15.94 -17.94 -0.96
CA LEU A 120 -15.75 -18.94 0.09
C LEU A 120 -15.83 -18.35 1.50
N THR A 121 -15.61 -17.04 1.64
CA THR A 121 -15.56 -16.37 2.95
C THR A 121 -16.88 -15.71 3.34
N GLN A 122 -17.88 -15.77 2.48
CA GLN A 122 -19.20 -15.20 2.75
C GLN A 122 -20.12 -16.16 3.49
#